data_3b69991d6a18184775998ae8dd12b7ea
#
_entry.id   3b69991d6a18184775998ae8dd12b7ea
#
_cell.length_a   1.000
_cell.length_b   1.000
_cell.length_c   1.000
_cell.angle_alpha   90.00
_cell.angle_beta   90.00
_cell.angle_gamma   90.00
#
_symmetry.space_group_name_H-M   'P 1'
#
loop_
_entity.id
_entity.type
_entity.pdbx_description
1 polymer ?
#
loop_
_entity_poly.entity_id
_entity_poly.type
_entity_poly.pdbx_seq_one_letter_code
_entity_poly.pdbx_strand_id
1 'polypeptide(L)'
;MSTSAHKLPITAAEYLNGELHSEIRHEFMDGRIYAMSGASRRHNEICLDLASALQAHLRGGPCRTYIEAVKVRIADDIGEAYYYPDVFVACEPGDDDSHVVQNPKLIIEVLSDSTSRIDRTDKLTNYKRIPTVEEIVLIEQEWPEIVVFRRAERWRRNLYTQFETIVRLDSIGYAAPLASFYQSNPFPQDVKRPWYHLNRIED
;
A
#
# COMPACT_ATOMS: atom_id res chain seq x y z
N MET A 1 -8.32 -31.42 30.35
CA MET A 1 -7.96 -31.48 28.92
C MET A 1 -8.73 -30.36 28.23
N SER A 2 -8.06 -29.23 27.94
CA SER A 2 -8.71 -28.09 27.28
C SER A 2 -8.62 -28.34 25.77
N THR A 3 -9.74 -28.66 25.14
CA THR A 3 -9.87 -28.72 23.70
C THR A 3 -9.80 -27.29 23.18
N SER A 4 -8.63 -26.89 22.65
CA SER A 4 -8.51 -25.69 21.85
C SER A 4 -9.41 -25.87 20.61
N ALA A 5 -10.56 -25.20 20.61
CA ALA A 5 -11.41 -25.14 19.44
C ALA A 5 -10.60 -24.46 18.33
N HIS A 6 -10.11 -25.20 17.36
CA HIS A 6 -9.63 -24.64 16.11
C HIS A 6 -10.81 -23.92 15.45
N LYS A 7 -10.79 -22.60 15.53
CA LYS A 7 -11.75 -21.78 14.81
C LYS A 7 -11.52 -22.05 13.32
N LEU A 8 -12.54 -22.54 12.63
CA LEU A 8 -12.46 -22.77 11.19
C LEU A 8 -12.12 -21.44 10.50
N PRO A 9 -11.31 -21.46 9.44
CA PRO A 9 -11.05 -20.27 8.66
C PRO A 9 -12.38 -19.70 8.14
N ILE A 10 -12.54 -18.40 8.20
CA ILE A 10 -13.73 -17.71 7.65
C ILE A 10 -13.60 -17.62 6.12
N THR A 11 -14.73 -17.63 5.44
CA THR A 11 -14.79 -17.39 4.00
C THR A 11 -14.66 -15.90 3.68
N ALA A 12 -14.24 -15.58 2.46
CA ALA A 12 -14.23 -14.20 1.97
C ALA A 12 -15.61 -13.55 2.03
N ALA A 13 -16.68 -14.31 1.75
CA ALA A 13 -18.05 -13.80 1.83
C ALA A 13 -18.47 -13.47 3.27
N GLU A 14 -18.10 -14.29 4.24
CA GLU A 14 -18.34 -14.01 5.66
C GLU A 14 -17.54 -12.79 6.12
N TYR A 15 -16.28 -12.66 5.68
CA TYR A 15 -15.46 -11.48 5.95
C TYR A 15 -16.11 -10.21 5.38
N LEU A 16 -16.46 -10.19 4.10
CA LEU A 16 -17.04 -9.01 3.46
C LEU A 16 -18.36 -8.59 4.12
N ASN A 17 -19.22 -9.56 4.45
CA ASN A 17 -20.46 -9.26 5.17
C ASN A 17 -20.21 -8.74 6.59
N GLY A 18 -19.26 -9.32 7.31
CA GLY A 18 -18.87 -8.86 8.65
C GLY A 18 -18.25 -7.46 8.64
N GLU A 19 -17.43 -7.17 7.64
CA GLU A 19 -16.73 -5.89 7.51
C GLU A 19 -17.68 -4.71 7.26
N LEU A 20 -18.84 -4.95 6.62
CA LEU A 20 -19.88 -3.92 6.44
C LEU A 20 -20.49 -3.41 7.76
N HIS A 21 -20.39 -4.21 8.82
CA HIS A 21 -20.97 -3.93 10.13
C HIS A 21 -19.92 -3.70 11.22
N SER A 22 -18.64 -3.79 10.86
CA SER A 22 -17.55 -3.65 11.82
C SER A 22 -17.24 -2.18 12.11
N GLU A 23 -17.02 -1.85 13.38
CA GLU A 23 -16.56 -0.51 13.81
C GLU A 23 -15.08 -0.29 13.53
N ILE A 24 -14.30 -1.37 13.36
CA ILE A 24 -12.89 -1.32 13.02
C ILE A 24 -12.64 -2.07 11.71
N ARG A 25 -11.67 -1.62 10.93
CA ARG A 25 -11.30 -2.28 9.67
C ARG A 25 -10.45 -3.50 9.93
N HIS A 26 -10.64 -4.51 9.11
CA HIS A 26 -9.82 -5.72 9.09
C HIS A 26 -9.36 -6.02 7.68
N GLU A 27 -8.13 -6.45 7.55
CA GLU A 27 -7.63 -7.10 6.35
C GLU A 27 -7.92 -8.60 6.42
N PHE A 28 -8.04 -9.22 5.26
CA PHE A 28 -8.31 -10.65 5.13
C PHE A 28 -7.22 -11.32 4.29
N MET A 29 -6.75 -12.47 4.72
CA MET A 29 -5.80 -13.28 3.98
C MET A 29 -6.06 -14.77 4.26
N ASP A 30 -6.49 -15.51 3.25
CA ASP A 30 -6.66 -16.96 3.27
C ASP A 30 -7.41 -17.49 4.51
N GLY A 31 -8.56 -16.90 4.81
CA GLY A 31 -9.43 -17.32 5.92
C GLY A 31 -9.05 -16.73 7.30
N ARG A 32 -8.11 -15.81 7.34
CA ARG A 32 -7.70 -15.07 8.55
C ARG A 32 -8.02 -13.60 8.43
N ILE A 33 -8.43 -13.00 9.55
CA ILE A 33 -8.65 -11.56 9.65
C ILE A 33 -7.61 -10.91 10.55
N TYR A 34 -7.18 -9.71 10.17
CA TYR A 34 -6.19 -8.91 10.87
C TYR A 34 -6.77 -7.53 11.13
N ALA A 35 -6.97 -7.17 12.40
CA ALA A 35 -7.46 -5.84 12.73
C ALA A 35 -6.41 -4.78 12.36
N MET A 36 -6.87 -3.71 11.72
CA MET A 36 -6.00 -2.57 11.42
C MET A 36 -5.83 -1.70 12.66
N SER A 37 -4.60 -1.29 12.93
CA SER A 37 -4.28 -0.32 13.98
C SER A 37 -4.43 1.11 13.45
N GLY A 38 -4.58 2.09 14.35
CA GLY A 38 -4.55 3.50 13.96
C GLY A 38 -3.16 3.92 13.43
N ALA A 39 -3.16 4.89 12.54
CA ALA A 39 -1.95 5.46 11.96
C ALA A 39 -1.40 6.64 12.77
N SER A 40 -0.09 6.94 12.64
CA SER A 40 0.51 8.16 13.17
C SER A 40 0.03 9.39 12.38
N ARG A 41 0.12 10.59 12.97
CA ARG A 41 -0.16 11.83 12.23
C ARG A 41 0.73 11.97 11.01
N ARG A 42 2.01 11.63 11.14
CA ARG A 42 2.98 11.69 10.04
C ARG A 42 2.62 10.75 8.90
N HIS A 43 2.22 9.52 9.20
CA HIS A 43 1.71 8.58 8.21
C HIS A 43 0.51 9.19 7.45
N ASN A 44 -0.46 9.72 8.17
CA ASN A 44 -1.65 10.34 7.57
C ASN A 44 -1.31 11.55 6.70
N GLU A 45 -0.38 12.42 7.13
CA GLU A 45 0.09 13.58 6.36
C GLU A 45 0.76 13.15 5.05
N ILE A 46 1.59 12.11 5.07
CA ILE A 46 2.21 11.55 3.86
C ILE A 46 1.14 11.00 2.90
N CYS A 47 0.19 10.22 3.41
CA CYS A 47 -0.92 9.70 2.60
C CYS A 47 -1.75 10.83 1.96
N LEU A 48 -2.03 11.89 2.71
CA LEU A 48 -2.81 13.03 2.25
C LEU A 48 -2.07 13.84 1.17
N ASP A 49 -0.77 14.11 1.36
CA ASP A 49 0.07 14.80 0.38
C ASP A 49 0.09 14.03 -0.95
N LEU A 50 0.32 12.73 -0.88
CA LEU A 50 0.35 11.83 -2.03
C LEU A 50 -1.01 11.78 -2.73
N ALA A 51 -2.08 11.52 -1.99
CA ALA A 51 -3.41 11.43 -2.56
C ALA A 51 -3.81 12.73 -3.27
N SER A 52 -3.50 13.89 -2.67
CA SER A 52 -3.77 15.19 -3.24
C SER A 52 -2.98 15.44 -4.52
N ALA A 53 -1.67 15.13 -4.52
CA ALA A 53 -0.81 15.31 -5.68
C ALA A 53 -1.23 14.40 -6.84
N LEU A 54 -1.51 13.11 -6.56
CA LEU A 54 -1.94 12.15 -7.56
C LEU A 54 -3.33 12.48 -8.10
N GLN A 55 -4.28 12.89 -7.25
CA GLN A 55 -5.60 13.32 -7.69
C GLN A 55 -5.52 14.54 -8.62
N ALA A 56 -4.66 15.52 -8.30
CA ALA A 56 -4.45 16.69 -9.14
C ALA A 56 -3.83 16.30 -10.50
N HIS A 57 -2.82 15.42 -10.49
CA HIS A 57 -2.14 14.93 -11.69
C HIS A 57 -3.09 14.16 -12.63
N LEU A 58 -3.96 13.31 -12.07
CA LEU A 58 -4.85 12.43 -12.83
C LEU A 58 -6.18 13.09 -13.23
N ARG A 59 -6.36 14.38 -12.90
CA ARG A 59 -7.61 15.10 -13.18
C ARG A 59 -7.92 15.14 -14.67
N GLY A 60 -9.15 14.77 -15.02
CA GLY A 60 -9.62 14.73 -16.41
C GLY A 60 -9.26 13.46 -17.17
N GLY A 61 -8.42 12.60 -16.58
CA GLY A 61 -8.09 11.28 -17.14
C GLY A 61 -9.05 10.17 -16.66
N PRO A 62 -8.83 8.93 -17.13
CA PRO A 62 -9.65 7.77 -16.74
C PRO A 62 -9.30 7.24 -15.35
N CYS A 63 -8.14 7.58 -14.82
CA CYS A 63 -7.64 7.03 -13.55
C CYS A 63 -8.20 7.78 -12.33
N ARG A 64 -8.35 7.06 -11.22
CA ARG A 64 -8.83 7.59 -9.94
C ARG A 64 -7.86 7.19 -8.84
N THR A 65 -7.66 8.11 -7.88
CA THR A 65 -6.89 7.88 -6.65
C THR A 65 -7.84 7.49 -5.53
N TYR A 66 -7.48 6.47 -4.78
CA TYR A 66 -8.19 5.95 -3.61
C TYR A 66 -7.25 5.93 -2.40
N ILE A 67 -7.84 6.02 -1.21
CA ILE A 67 -7.11 5.97 0.07
C ILE A 67 -7.81 5.02 1.04
N GLU A 68 -7.07 4.36 1.88
CA GLU A 68 -7.39 3.60 3.12
C GLU A 68 -8.79 2.97 3.30
N ALA A 69 -9.83 3.50 2.67
CA ALA A 69 -11.22 3.09 2.95
C ALA A 69 -11.80 2.13 1.90
N VAL A 70 -11.09 1.92 0.79
CA VAL A 70 -11.50 1.05 -0.30
C VAL A 70 -10.56 -0.15 -0.36
N LYS A 71 -11.13 -1.34 -0.41
CA LYS A 71 -10.37 -2.59 -0.44
C LYS A 71 -9.81 -2.86 -1.83
N VAL A 72 -8.62 -3.45 -1.86
CA VAL A 72 -8.09 -4.13 -3.05
C VAL A 72 -8.24 -5.63 -2.85
N ARG A 73 -8.87 -6.29 -3.81
CA ARG A 73 -9.01 -7.74 -3.85
C ARG A 73 -7.87 -8.37 -4.63
N ILE A 74 -7.32 -9.43 -4.07
CA ILE A 74 -6.38 -10.33 -4.73
C ILE A 74 -7.01 -11.72 -4.71
N ALA A 75 -7.23 -12.32 -5.88
CA ALA A 75 -7.78 -13.68 -5.97
C ALA A 75 -7.20 -14.39 -7.20
N ASP A 76 -6.61 -15.55 -6.97
CA ASP A 76 -6.09 -16.46 -7.98
C ASP A 76 -6.05 -17.90 -7.45
N ASP A 77 -5.40 -18.80 -8.15
CA ASP A 77 -5.27 -20.21 -7.77
C ASP A 77 -4.42 -20.43 -6.50
N ILE A 78 -3.72 -19.41 -6.03
CA ILE A 78 -2.87 -19.49 -4.82
C ILE A 78 -3.69 -19.19 -3.58
N GLY A 79 -4.61 -18.20 -3.64
CA GLY A 79 -5.42 -17.79 -2.51
C GLY A 79 -6.17 -16.49 -2.73
N GLU A 80 -6.85 -16.03 -1.69
CA GLU A 80 -7.65 -14.81 -1.71
C GLU A 80 -7.31 -13.90 -0.54
N ALA A 81 -7.10 -12.61 -0.85
CA ALA A 81 -6.84 -11.58 0.15
C ALA A 81 -7.59 -10.29 -0.17
N TYR A 82 -7.87 -9.51 0.88
CA TYR A 82 -8.43 -8.17 0.82
C TYR A 82 -7.59 -7.27 1.72
N TYR A 83 -6.96 -6.27 1.11
CA TYR A 83 -6.17 -5.27 1.82
C TYR A 83 -6.76 -3.88 1.65
N TYR A 84 -6.40 -2.96 2.53
CA TYR A 84 -6.67 -1.53 2.43
C TYR A 84 -5.33 -0.80 2.20
N PRO A 85 -4.88 -0.64 0.94
CA PRO A 85 -3.66 0.11 0.69
C PRO A 85 -3.80 1.56 1.15
N ASP A 86 -2.73 2.14 1.63
CA ASP A 86 -2.73 3.53 2.09
C ASP A 86 -3.12 4.50 0.98
N VAL A 87 -2.52 4.34 -0.21
CA VAL A 87 -2.92 5.06 -1.42
C VAL A 87 -2.81 4.12 -2.63
N PHE A 88 -3.77 4.18 -3.53
CA PHE A 88 -3.67 3.44 -4.79
C PHE A 88 -4.38 4.15 -5.94
N VAL A 89 -4.03 3.77 -7.17
CA VAL A 89 -4.64 4.28 -8.38
C VAL A 89 -5.20 3.12 -9.21
N ALA A 90 -6.44 3.29 -9.69
CA ALA A 90 -7.05 2.42 -10.68
C ALA A 90 -7.54 3.24 -11.87
N CYS A 91 -7.40 2.68 -13.09
CA CYS A 91 -7.67 3.40 -14.34
C CYS A 91 -8.84 2.81 -15.14
N GLU A 92 -9.30 1.62 -14.79
CA GLU A 92 -10.40 0.97 -15.48
C GLU A 92 -11.69 1.13 -14.68
N PRO A 93 -12.77 1.68 -15.30
CA PRO A 93 -14.11 1.57 -14.72
C PRO A 93 -14.56 0.13 -14.93
N GLY A 94 -14.97 -0.57 -13.91
CA GLY A 94 -15.50 -1.92 -14.15
C GLY A 94 -15.66 -2.79 -12.92
N ASP A 95 -15.41 -2.26 -11.73
CA ASP A 95 -15.83 -2.95 -10.51
C ASP A 95 -17.24 -2.50 -10.16
N ASP A 96 -18.20 -3.42 -10.25
CA ASP A 96 -19.59 -3.19 -9.81
C ASP A 96 -19.69 -3.08 -8.27
N ASP A 97 -18.63 -3.45 -7.55
CA ASP A 97 -18.57 -3.34 -6.09
C ASP A 97 -18.06 -1.96 -5.65
N SER A 98 -18.90 -1.22 -4.95
CA SER A 98 -18.59 0.13 -4.46
C SER A 98 -17.50 0.17 -3.37
N HIS A 99 -17.11 -0.98 -2.79
CA HIS A 99 -16.18 -1.06 -1.64
C HIS A 99 -14.90 -1.82 -1.96
N VAL A 100 -14.79 -2.43 -3.16
CA VAL A 100 -13.67 -3.28 -3.55
C VAL A 100 -13.21 -2.92 -4.95
N VAL A 101 -11.90 -2.74 -5.14
CA VAL A 101 -11.26 -2.58 -6.44
C VAL A 101 -10.44 -3.83 -6.75
N GLN A 102 -10.61 -4.39 -7.95
CA GLN A 102 -9.90 -5.60 -8.39
C GLN A 102 -8.73 -5.29 -9.34
N ASN A 103 -8.76 -4.10 -9.97
CA ASN A 103 -7.83 -3.72 -11.03
C ASN A 103 -7.01 -2.46 -10.67
N PRO A 104 -6.30 -2.44 -9.51
CA PRO A 104 -5.37 -1.34 -9.21
C PRO A 104 -4.20 -1.36 -10.20
N LYS A 105 -3.68 -0.19 -10.55
CA LYS A 105 -2.54 -0.01 -11.44
C LYS A 105 -1.26 0.35 -10.67
N LEU A 106 -1.40 1.18 -9.65
CA LEU A 106 -0.35 1.60 -8.75
C LEU A 106 -0.82 1.38 -7.31
N ILE A 107 0.03 0.82 -6.47
CA ILE A 107 -0.21 0.65 -5.03
C ILE A 107 0.93 1.33 -4.27
N ILE A 108 0.60 2.07 -3.22
CA ILE A 108 1.55 2.77 -2.35
C ILE A 108 1.22 2.42 -0.91
N GLU A 109 2.24 1.96 -0.16
CA GLU A 109 2.17 1.73 1.28
C GLU A 109 3.14 2.65 2.00
N VAL A 110 2.67 3.32 3.03
CA VAL A 110 3.48 4.15 3.94
C VAL A 110 3.82 3.31 5.16
N LEU A 111 5.10 2.99 5.30
CA LEU A 111 5.58 2.03 6.27
C LEU A 111 5.61 2.63 7.68
N SER A 112 5.09 1.88 8.65
CA SER A 112 5.22 2.13 10.08
C SER A 112 6.00 1.01 10.77
N ASP A 113 6.52 1.23 11.97
CA ASP A 113 7.23 0.19 12.72
C ASP A 113 6.35 -1.04 12.99
N SER A 114 5.03 -0.86 13.15
CA SER A 114 4.08 -1.93 13.45
C SER A 114 3.71 -2.77 12.22
N THR A 115 3.68 -2.18 11.02
CA THR A 115 3.23 -2.85 9.78
C THR A 115 4.37 -3.20 8.83
N SER A 116 5.53 -2.58 8.99
CA SER A 116 6.65 -2.63 8.05
C SER A 116 7.07 -4.04 7.61
N ARG A 117 6.98 -5.04 8.50
CA ARG A 117 7.35 -6.42 8.16
C ARG A 117 6.30 -7.10 7.27
N ILE A 118 5.01 -6.96 7.61
CA ILE A 118 3.90 -7.57 6.85
C ILE A 118 3.76 -6.88 5.50
N ASP A 119 3.83 -5.54 5.48
CA ASP A 119 3.71 -4.76 4.25
C ASP A 119 4.87 -5.03 3.28
N ARG A 120 6.07 -5.23 3.79
CA ARG A 120 7.26 -5.49 2.97
C ARG A 120 7.33 -6.90 2.40
N THR A 121 6.71 -7.90 3.05
CA THR A 121 6.82 -9.30 2.64
C THR A 121 5.53 -9.83 2.03
N ASP A 122 4.50 -9.96 2.85
CA ASP A 122 3.27 -10.66 2.45
C ASP A 122 2.42 -9.82 1.49
N LYS A 123 2.18 -8.53 1.83
CA LYS A 123 1.43 -7.63 0.96
C LYS A 123 2.15 -7.42 -0.37
N LEU A 124 3.47 -7.12 -0.35
CA LEU A 124 4.25 -6.94 -1.57
C LEU A 124 4.17 -8.16 -2.49
N THR A 125 4.27 -9.37 -1.92
CA THR A 125 4.14 -10.62 -2.67
C THR A 125 2.75 -10.77 -3.28
N ASN A 126 1.71 -10.48 -2.50
CA ASN A 126 0.34 -10.57 -2.94
C ASN A 126 -0.01 -9.52 -4.01
N TYR A 127 0.42 -8.26 -3.85
CA TYR A 127 0.19 -7.21 -4.85
C TYR A 127 0.83 -7.53 -6.21
N LYS A 128 1.99 -8.18 -6.24
CA LYS A 128 2.63 -8.61 -7.48
C LYS A 128 1.79 -9.63 -8.27
N ARG A 129 0.89 -10.36 -7.61
CA ARG A 129 -0.02 -11.34 -8.22
C ARG A 129 -1.15 -10.68 -9.01
N ILE A 130 -1.53 -9.43 -8.70
CA ILE A 130 -2.58 -8.71 -9.41
C ILE A 130 -2.08 -8.36 -10.82
N PRO A 131 -2.71 -8.84 -11.91
CA PRO A 131 -2.20 -8.65 -13.27
C PRO A 131 -2.08 -7.18 -13.70
N THR A 132 -3.00 -6.33 -13.23
CA THR A 132 -3.07 -4.91 -13.59
C THR A 132 -2.09 -4.02 -12.82
N VAL A 133 -1.53 -4.50 -11.71
CA VAL A 133 -0.52 -3.73 -10.95
C VAL A 133 0.76 -3.64 -11.76
N GLU A 134 1.15 -2.43 -12.10
CA GLU A 134 2.38 -2.10 -12.82
C GLU A 134 3.49 -1.64 -11.88
N GLU A 135 3.13 -0.94 -10.79
CA GLU A 135 4.08 -0.43 -9.80
C GLU A 135 3.57 -0.59 -8.38
N ILE A 136 4.51 -0.86 -7.48
CA ILE A 136 4.30 -0.87 -6.03
C ILE A 136 5.36 0.04 -5.41
N VAL A 137 4.93 0.92 -4.52
CA VAL A 137 5.78 1.91 -3.85
C VAL A 137 5.70 1.70 -2.34
N LEU A 138 6.85 1.64 -1.70
CA LEU A 138 6.96 1.64 -0.24
C LEU A 138 7.63 2.94 0.19
N ILE A 139 7.02 3.66 1.12
CA ILE A 139 7.49 4.96 1.63
C ILE A 139 7.74 4.86 3.12
N GLU A 140 8.95 5.16 3.55
CA GLU A 140 9.25 5.24 4.98
C GLU A 140 8.74 6.55 5.57
N GLN A 141 8.12 6.46 6.75
CA GLN A 141 7.67 7.66 7.45
C GLN A 141 8.75 8.28 8.36
N GLU A 142 9.75 7.51 8.81
CA GLU A 142 10.71 7.95 9.83
C GLU A 142 12.01 8.53 9.24
N TRP A 143 12.32 8.24 7.97
CA TRP A 143 13.45 8.81 7.22
C TRP A 143 13.14 8.89 5.73
N PRO A 144 13.86 9.75 4.96
CA PRO A 144 13.57 9.95 3.54
C PRO A 144 14.01 8.75 2.71
N GLU A 145 13.13 7.79 2.57
CA GLU A 145 13.36 6.59 1.78
C GLU A 145 12.09 6.19 1.03
N ILE A 146 12.22 6.03 -0.28
CA ILE A 146 11.17 5.51 -1.14
C ILE A 146 11.74 4.35 -1.96
N VAL A 147 11.02 3.24 -1.99
CA VAL A 147 11.34 2.08 -2.82
C VAL A 147 10.24 1.88 -3.85
N VAL A 148 10.61 1.81 -5.12
CA VAL A 148 9.69 1.55 -6.22
C VAL A 148 10.01 0.20 -6.85
N PHE A 149 9.00 -0.64 -6.96
CA PHE A 149 9.04 -1.91 -7.66
C PHE A 149 8.19 -1.81 -8.93
N ARG A 150 8.76 -2.13 -10.10
CA ARG A 150 8.08 -2.06 -11.39
C ARG A 150 7.96 -3.44 -12.02
N ARG A 151 6.77 -3.79 -12.50
CA ARG A 151 6.56 -5.03 -13.26
C ARG A 151 7.43 -5.10 -14.50
N ALA A 152 7.57 -3.99 -15.25
CA ALA A 152 8.43 -3.90 -16.43
C ALA A 152 9.91 -4.19 -16.13
N GLU A 153 10.35 -3.98 -14.89
CA GLU A 153 11.70 -4.25 -14.40
C GLU A 153 11.80 -5.56 -13.60
N ARG A 154 10.81 -6.47 -13.77
CA ARG A 154 10.72 -7.75 -13.04
C ARG A 154 10.76 -7.57 -11.52
N TRP A 155 10.10 -6.50 -11.03
CA TRP A 155 10.01 -6.16 -9.62
C TRP A 155 11.36 -5.88 -8.95
N ARG A 156 12.36 -5.44 -9.74
CA ARG A 156 13.63 -4.99 -9.16
C ARG A 156 13.41 -3.81 -8.23
N ARG A 157 14.09 -3.83 -7.09
CA ARG A 157 14.05 -2.76 -6.11
C ARG A 157 14.79 -1.53 -6.62
N ASN A 158 14.10 -0.39 -6.69
CA ASN A 158 14.68 0.91 -7.01
C ASN A 158 14.58 1.81 -5.77
N LEU A 159 15.71 2.09 -5.14
CA LEU A 159 15.81 2.84 -3.89
C LEU A 159 16.12 4.32 -4.16
N TYR A 160 15.38 5.21 -3.51
CA TYR A 160 15.56 6.65 -3.54
C TYR A 160 15.72 7.17 -2.11
N THR A 161 16.79 7.97 -1.86
CA THR A 161 17.11 8.49 -0.51
C THR A 161 17.56 9.95 -0.51
N GLN A 162 17.75 10.55 -1.69
CA GLN A 162 18.18 11.94 -1.82
C GLN A 162 16.98 12.83 -2.11
N PHE A 163 16.84 13.94 -1.41
CA PHE A 163 15.67 14.83 -1.49
C PHE A 163 15.39 15.36 -2.90
N GLU A 164 16.44 15.65 -3.67
CA GLU A 164 16.35 16.22 -5.01
C GLU A 164 16.16 15.15 -6.10
N THR A 165 16.34 13.88 -5.75
CA THR A 165 16.19 12.80 -6.73
C THR A 165 14.74 12.70 -7.20
N ILE A 166 14.56 12.69 -8.51
CA ILE A 166 13.23 12.53 -9.10
C ILE A 166 12.78 11.08 -8.95
N VAL A 167 11.73 10.89 -8.18
CA VAL A 167 10.99 9.63 -8.10
C VAL A 167 9.97 9.61 -9.23
N ARG A 168 10.00 8.57 -10.04
CA ARG A 168 9.10 8.38 -11.17
C ARG A 168 8.12 7.27 -10.88
N LEU A 169 6.83 7.55 -11.09
CA LEU A 169 5.74 6.57 -11.10
C LEU A 169 5.29 6.43 -12.56
N ASP A 170 6.01 5.57 -13.29
CA ASP A 170 5.89 5.47 -14.74
C ASP A 170 4.52 4.94 -15.18
N SER A 171 3.88 4.10 -14.37
CA SER A 171 2.54 3.56 -14.61
C SER A 171 1.47 4.64 -14.84
N ILE A 172 1.64 5.81 -14.23
CA ILE A 172 0.71 6.94 -14.31
C ILE A 172 1.33 8.21 -14.86
N GLY A 173 2.61 8.16 -15.31
CA GLY A 173 3.33 9.31 -15.85
C GLY A 173 3.60 10.43 -14.83
N TYR A 174 3.64 10.11 -13.54
CA TYR A 174 3.94 11.08 -12.47
C TYR A 174 5.43 11.08 -12.15
N ALA A 175 6.00 12.26 -11.91
CA ALA A 175 7.39 12.41 -11.49
C ALA A 175 7.53 13.64 -10.59
N ALA A 176 8.21 13.48 -9.46
CA ALA A 176 8.44 14.58 -8.51
C ALA A 176 9.73 14.33 -7.71
N PRO A 177 10.39 15.37 -7.18
CA PRO A 177 11.47 15.20 -6.21
C PRO A 177 11.00 14.41 -4.99
N LEU A 178 11.88 13.56 -4.43
CA LEU A 178 11.57 12.79 -3.21
C LEU A 178 11.03 13.68 -2.08
N ALA A 179 11.57 14.89 -1.93
CA ALA A 179 11.11 15.85 -0.93
C ALA A 179 9.61 16.17 -1.02
N SER A 180 9.02 16.10 -2.22
CA SER A 180 7.59 16.39 -2.45
C SER A 180 6.67 15.33 -1.85
N PHE A 181 7.17 14.14 -1.56
CA PHE A 181 6.41 13.05 -0.92
C PHE A 181 6.26 13.26 0.60
N TYR A 182 6.98 14.23 1.17
CA TYR A 182 6.99 14.58 2.59
C TYR A 182 6.68 16.07 2.82
N GLN A 183 5.86 16.65 1.96
CA GLN A 183 5.67 18.11 1.88
C GLN A 183 5.12 18.70 3.18
N SER A 184 4.12 18.09 3.78
CA SER A 184 3.51 18.57 5.03
C SER A 184 4.37 18.31 6.27
N ASN A 185 5.33 17.40 6.19
CA ASN A 185 6.20 17.03 7.30
C ASN A 185 7.62 16.75 6.82
N PRO A 186 8.35 17.80 6.37
CA PRO A 186 9.67 17.63 5.80
C PRO A 186 10.69 17.18 6.85
N PHE A 187 11.64 16.37 6.41
CA PHE A 187 12.78 15.99 7.23
C PHE A 187 13.83 17.11 7.32
N PRO A 188 14.59 17.20 8.44
CA PRO A 188 15.83 17.95 8.46
C PRO A 188 16.78 17.49 7.35
N GLN A 189 17.59 18.40 6.78
CA GLN A 189 18.50 18.08 5.67
C GLN A 189 19.59 17.06 6.05
N ASP A 190 19.93 16.96 7.32
CA ASP A 190 20.93 16.07 7.88
C ASP A 190 20.36 14.76 8.42
N VAL A 191 19.06 14.51 8.26
CA VAL A 191 18.44 13.27 8.72
C VAL A 191 19.05 12.07 8.00
N LYS A 192 19.44 11.08 8.79
CA LYS A 192 20.02 9.83 8.28
C LYS A 192 19.19 8.65 8.76
N ARG A 193 19.14 7.64 7.89
CA ARG A 193 18.60 6.33 8.27
C ARG A 193 19.39 5.78 9.47
N PRO A 194 18.71 5.38 10.56
CA PRO A 194 19.38 4.76 11.68
C PRO A 194 20.10 3.47 11.27
N TRP A 195 21.32 3.24 11.79
CA TRP A 195 22.14 2.08 11.45
C TRP A 195 21.46 0.73 11.72
N TYR A 196 20.60 0.64 12.71
CA TYR A 196 19.83 -0.58 13.06
C TYR A 196 18.71 -0.91 12.08
N HIS A 197 18.41 -0.04 11.13
CA HIS A 197 17.49 -0.29 10.02
C HIS A 197 18.20 -0.62 8.70
N LEU A 198 19.53 -0.55 8.64
CA LEU A 198 20.30 -0.82 7.43
C LEU A 198 20.09 -2.26 6.91
N ASN A 199 19.79 -3.22 7.79
CA ASN A 199 19.64 -4.64 7.45
C ASN A 199 18.17 -5.08 7.23
N ARG A 200 17.18 -4.17 7.29
CA ARG A 200 15.76 -4.53 7.16
C ARG A 200 15.27 -4.72 5.73
N ILE A 201 16.10 -4.49 4.72
CA ILE A 201 15.70 -4.48 3.30
C ILE A 201 16.58 -5.41 2.44
N GLU A 202 17.42 -6.24 3.00
CA GLU A 202 18.34 -7.10 2.24
C GLU A 202 17.80 -8.51 1.96
N ASP A 203 16.56 -8.84 2.35
CA ASP A 203 15.96 -10.16 2.08
C ASP A 203 14.72 -10.07 1.18
#